data_93f079804d207d2606b3fa3a22abc7f4
#
_entry.id   93f079804d207d2606b3fa3a22abc7f4
#
_cell.length_a   1.000
_cell.length_b   1.000
_cell.length_c   1.000
_cell.angle_alpha   90.00
_cell.angle_beta   90.00
_cell.angle_gamma   90.00
#
_symmetry.space_group_name_H-M   'P 1'
#
loop_
_entity.id
_entity.type
_entity.pdbx_description
1 polymer ?
#
loop_
_entity_poly.entity_id
_entity_poly.type
_entity_poly.pdbx_seq_one_letter_code
_entity_poly.pdbx_strand_id
1 'polypeptide(L)'
;MENSAQSARLPHLHESELFHAIKNPAFRRIGLMGRAGKRSVTQSLVQIANTINEMNLTLIMDVQTANLPTLNFTEIEKVKIVKRSLIGEICDLVIVVGGDGSILHAAEALARYRVPVLGVNRGRLGFLADVKPNEAAFKLRQVLMGDYQLDHRFLLTMEIREGRKIIHEDMALNDVVLHAGKSVHMIDFQMKIDGHDV
;
A
#
# COMPACT_ATOMS: atom_id res chain seq x y z
N MET A 1 14.64 -20.33 28.95
CA MET A 1 14.53 -18.87 28.99
C MET A 1 13.32 -18.52 28.18
N GLU A 2 12.20 -18.36 28.86
CA GLU A 2 10.89 -18.06 28.29
C GLU A 2 10.83 -16.59 27.91
N ASN A 3 10.60 -16.31 26.64
CA ASN A 3 10.39 -14.97 26.16
C ASN A 3 8.87 -14.73 26.10
N SER A 4 8.34 -14.17 27.18
CA SER A 4 6.95 -13.79 27.31
C SER A 4 6.66 -12.58 26.42
N ALA A 5 6.04 -12.82 25.27
CA ALA A 5 5.40 -11.77 24.49
C ALA A 5 4.22 -11.22 25.32
N GLN A 6 4.43 -10.10 25.96
CA GLN A 6 3.36 -9.31 26.58
C GLN A 6 2.45 -8.75 25.48
N SER A 7 1.30 -9.38 25.31
CA SER A 7 0.15 -8.83 24.60
C SER A 7 -0.26 -7.53 25.29
N ALA A 8 0.10 -6.40 24.70
CA ALA A 8 -0.39 -5.10 25.12
C ALA A 8 -1.90 -5.06 24.90
N ARG A 9 -2.68 -5.15 26.00
CA ARG A 9 -4.12 -4.87 25.99
C ARG A 9 -4.29 -3.40 25.63
N LEU A 10 -5.03 -3.13 24.56
CA LEU A 10 -5.42 -1.77 24.14
C LEU A 10 -6.16 -1.10 25.31
N PRO A 11 -5.80 0.12 25.72
CA PRO A 11 -6.61 0.89 26.62
C PRO A 11 -7.97 1.15 25.98
N HIS A 12 -9.07 0.93 26.76
CA HIS A 12 -10.40 1.35 26.35
C HIS A 12 -10.39 2.89 26.26
N LEU A 13 -10.36 3.42 25.03
CA LEU A 13 -10.50 4.86 24.81
C LEU A 13 -11.85 5.31 25.37
N HIS A 14 -11.84 6.35 26.20
CA HIS A 14 -13.05 6.97 26.75
C HIS A 14 -13.86 7.59 25.59
N GLU A 15 -15.20 7.60 25.69
CA GLU A 15 -16.06 8.18 24.63
C GLU A 15 -15.67 9.62 24.26
N SER A 16 -15.13 10.39 25.20
CA SER A 16 -14.60 11.74 24.96
C SER A 16 -13.35 11.76 24.08
N GLU A 17 -12.47 10.77 24.19
CA GLU A 17 -11.27 10.63 23.35
C GLU A 17 -11.64 10.17 21.94
N LEU A 18 -12.65 9.28 21.84
CA LEU A 18 -13.24 8.88 20.55
C LEU A 18 -13.85 10.09 19.83
N PHE A 19 -14.56 10.96 20.56
CA PHE A 19 -15.19 12.16 20.00
C PHE A 19 -14.16 13.21 19.57
N HIS A 20 -13.02 13.30 20.27
CA HIS A 20 -11.92 14.21 19.92
C HIS A 20 -11.16 13.73 18.68
N ALA A 21 -10.92 12.43 18.57
CA ALA A 21 -10.26 11.80 17.42
C ALA A 21 -11.12 11.90 16.13
N ILE A 22 -12.45 11.85 16.24
CA ILE A 22 -13.37 12.09 15.11
C ILE A 22 -13.28 13.52 14.59
N LYS A 23 -13.02 14.51 15.47
CA LYS A 23 -12.86 15.93 15.08
C LYS A 23 -11.51 16.23 14.44
N ASN A 24 -10.45 15.47 14.76
CA ASN A 24 -9.10 15.65 14.22
C ASN A 24 -8.50 14.31 13.78
N PRO A 25 -8.95 13.75 12.65
CA PRO A 25 -8.37 12.51 12.14
C PRO A 25 -6.89 12.69 11.80
N ALA A 26 -6.09 11.64 12.03
CA ALA A 26 -4.66 11.64 11.70
C ALA A 26 -4.41 11.84 10.20
N PHE A 27 -5.37 11.40 9.36
CA PHE A 27 -5.34 11.51 7.91
C PHE A 27 -6.67 12.04 7.40
N ARG A 28 -6.66 12.91 6.40
CA ARG A 28 -7.87 13.53 5.82
C ARG A 28 -8.13 13.14 4.37
N ARG A 29 -7.08 12.91 3.60
CA ARG A 29 -7.13 12.56 2.17
C ARG A 29 -6.65 11.14 2.01
N ILE A 30 -7.58 10.23 1.82
CA ILE A 30 -7.33 8.79 1.82
C ILE A 30 -7.33 8.27 0.39
N GLY A 31 -6.17 7.80 -0.07
CA GLY A 31 -6.04 7.09 -1.34
C GLY A 31 -6.53 5.65 -1.21
N LEU A 32 -7.27 5.15 -2.21
CA LEU A 32 -7.71 3.77 -2.26
C LEU A 32 -7.30 3.14 -3.60
N MET A 33 -6.49 2.10 -3.51
CA MET A 33 -5.94 1.38 -4.65
C MET A 33 -6.27 -0.10 -4.57
N GLY A 34 -6.63 -0.68 -5.71
CA GLY A 34 -6.85 -2.12 -5.86
C GLY A 34 -6.39 -2.60 -7.23
N ARG A 35 -6.20 -3.91 -7.37
CA ARG A 35 -5.82 -4.51 -8.64
C ARG A 35 -6.94 -5.40 -9.16
N ALA A 36 -7.09 -5.47 -10.49
CA ALA A 36 -8.00 -6.40 -11.16
C ALA A 36 -7.77 -7.84 -10.67
N GLY A 37 -8.86 -8.57 -10.40
CA GLY A 37 -8.78 -9.91 -9.89
C GLY A 37 -10.12 -10.44 -9.40
N LYS A 38 -10.13 -10.93 -8.18
CA LYS A 38 -11.30 -11.57 -7.59
C LYS A 38 -12.37 -10.53 -7.17
N ARG A 39 -13.66 -10.87 -7.30
CA ARG A 39 -14.79 -10.08 -6.79
C ARG A 39 -14.63 -9.67 -5.32
N SER A 40 -13.93 -10.47 -4.53
CA SER A 40 -13.63 -10.16 -3.13
C SER A 40 -12.78 -8.89 -2.94
N VAL A 41 -11.97 -8.48 -3.93
CA VAL A 41 -11.20 -7.23 -3.89
C VAL A 41 -12.15 -6.04 -3.96
N THR A 42 -13.07 -6.04 -4.95
CA THR A 42 -14.03 -4.95 -5.12
C THR A 42 -15.02 -4.83 -3.96
N GLN A 43 -15.41 -5.94 -3.34
CA GLN A 43 -16.22 -5.90 -2.11
C GLN A 43 -15.46 -5.19 -0.96
N SER A 44 -14.16 -5.44 -0.79
CA SER A 44 -13.36 -4.70 0.19
C SER A 44 -13.19 -3.23 -0.17
N LEU A 45 -13.01 -2.92 -1.46
CA LEU A 45 -12.90 -1.53 -1.91
C LEU A 45 -14.18 -0.75 -1.55
N VAL A 46 -15.36 -1.30 -1.81
CA VAL A 46 -16.63 -0.68 -1.44
C VAL A 46 -16.76 -0.51 0.08
N GLN A 47 -16.47 -1.56 0.85
CA GLN A 47 -16.53 -1.49 2.31
C GLN A 47 -15.61 -0.42 2.89
N ILE A 48 -14.38 -0.33 2.40
CA ILE A 48 -13.40 0.66 2.84
C ILE A 48 -13.83 2.06 2.41
N ALA A 49 -14.30 2.22 1.17
CA ALA A 49 -14.79 3.49 0.65
C ALA A 49 -15.94 4.04 1.50
N ASN A 50 -16.89 3.20 1.86
CA ASN A 50 -18.03 3.59 2.71
C ASN A 50 -17.55 3.95 4.12
N THR A 51 -16.60 3.22 4.71
CA THR A 51 -16.00 3.57 6.00
C THR A 51 -15.33 4.96 5.97
N ILE A 52 -14.63 5.30 4.89
CA ILE A 52 -13.99 6.61 4.71
C ILE A 52 -15.06 7.71 4.60
N ASN A 53 -16.13 7.48 3.83
CA ASN A 53 -17.24 8.42 3.65
C ASN A 53 -18.03 8.64 4.95
N GLU A 54 -18.31 7.59 5.73
CA GLU A 54 -18.96 7.66 7.05
C GLU A 54 -18.14 8.53 8.05
N MET A 55 -16.82 8.53 7.92
CA MET A 55 -15.93 9.38 8.74
C MET A 55 -15.78 10.80 8.17
N ASN A 56 -16.51 11.17 7.11
CA ASN A 56 -16.42 12.47 6.42
C ASN A 56 -15.00 12.83 5.95
N LEU A 57 -14.22 11.83 5.54
CA LEU A 57 -12.90 12.01 4.96
C LEU A 57 -12.96 12.07 3.44
N THR A 58 -11.92 12.63 2.82
CA THR A 58 -11.84 12.71 1.36
C THR A 58 -11.34 11.40 0.80
N LEU A 59 -12.21 10.66 0.11
CA LEU A 59 -11.85 9.46 -0.64
C LEU A 59 -11.29 9.82 -2.02
N ILE A 60 -10.12 9.29 -2.33
CA ILE A 60 -9.43 9.47 -3.61
C ILE A 60 -9.10 8.10 -4.18
N MET A 61 -9.41 7.87 -5.45
CA MET A 61 -9.17 6.59 -6.11
C MET A 61 -8.41 6.82 -7.41
N ASP A 62 -7.47 5.94 -7.74
CA ASP A 62 -6.82 6.03 -9.05
C ASP A 62 -7.73 5.47 -10.17
N VAL A 63 -7.52 5.97 -11.40
CA VAL A 63 -8.30 5.58 -12.59
C VAL A 63 -8.29 4.06 -12.82
N GLN A 64 -7.19 3.36 -12.53
CA GLN A 64 -7.10 1.91 -12.74
C GLN A 64 -7.99 1.16 -11.76
N THR A 65 -8.01 1.56 -10.50
CA THR A 65 -8.89 1.02 -9.46
C THR A 65 -10.35 1.34 -9.78
N ALA A 66 -10.63 2.58 -10.18
CA ALA A 66 -11.98 3.02 -10.54
C ALA A 66 -12.56 2.25 -11.73
N ASN A 67 -11.73 1.84 -12.69
CA ASN A 67 -12.13 1.08 -13.87
C ASN A 67 -12.15 -0.44 -13.67
N LEU A 68 -12.10 -0.94 -12.42
CA LEU A 68 -12.21 -2.38 -12.19
C LEU A 68 -13.61 -2.89 -12.61
N PRO A 69 -13.70 -3.92 -13.47
CA PRO A 69 -14.96 -4.35 -14.08
C PRO A 69 -16.06 -4.77 -13.08
N THR A 70 -15.64 -5.18 -11.89
CA THR A 70 -16.56 -5.65 -10.84
C THR A 70 -16.81 -4.59 -9.75
N LEU A 71 -16.28 -3.38 -9.90
CA LEU A 71 -16.49 -2.30 -8.95
C LEU A 71 -17.82 -1.58 -9.27
N ASN A 72 -18.74 -1.64 -8.33
CA ASN A 72 -20.02 -0.95 -8.47
C ASN A 72 -19.95 0.44 -7.81
N PHE A 73 -19.86 1.48 -8.62
CA PHE A 73 -19.79 2.86 -8.16
C PHE A 73 -21.09 3.37 -7.52
N THR A 74 -22.22 2.76 -7.80
CA THR A 74 -23.49 3.15 -7.16
C THR A 74 -23.49 2.87 -5.65
N GLU A 75 -22.55 2.04 -5.18
CA GLU A 75 -22.35 1.71 -3.77
C GLU A 75 -21.35 2.67 -3.08
N ILE A 76 -20.77 3.64 -3.80
CA ILE A 76 -19.79 4.60 -3.28
C ILE A 76 -20.33 6.03 -3.47
N GLU A 77 -20.67 6.71 -2.39
CA GLU A 77 -21.34 8.01 -2.47
C GLU A 77 -20.44 9.14 -3.00
N LYS A 78 -19.21 9.25 -2.47
CA LYS A 78 -18.30 10.35 -2.78
C LYS A 78 -16.90 9.83 -3.03
N VAL A 79 -16.38 10.06 -4.25
CA VAL A 79 -15.03 9.68 -4.61
C VAL A 79 -14.43 10.66 -5.61
N LYS A 80 -13.17 11.06 -5.41
CA LYS A 80 -12.38 11.81 -6.37
C LYS A 80 -11.49 10.85 -7.15
N ILE A 81 -11.61 10.83 -8.48
CA ILE A 81 -10.80 9.96 -9.34
C ILE A 81 -9.65 10.76 -9.92
N VAL A 82 -8.43 10.22 -9.83
CA VAL A 82 -7.20 10.88 -10.29
C VAL A 82 -6.28 9.89 -11.02
N LYS A 83 -5.27 10.40 -11.72
CA LYS A 83 -4.20 9.56 -12.27
C LYS A 83 -3.40 8.90 -11.12
N ARG A 84 -2.97 7.66 -11.30
CA ARG A 84 -2.19 6.92 -10.30
C ARG A 84 -0.94 7.68 -9.84
N SER A 85 -0.24 8.36 -10.75
CA SER A 85 0.95 9.14 -10.45
C SER A 85 0.73 10.31 -9.49
N LEU A 86 -0.53 10.74 -9.28
CA LEU A 86 -0.88 11.83 -8.38
C LEU A 86 -1.29 11.36 -6.98
N ILE A 87 -1.58 10.07 -6.80
CA ILE A 87 -2.07 9.53 -5.52
C ILE A 87 -1.09 9.85 -4.39
N GLY A 88 0.20 9.57 -4.58
CA GLY A 88 1.21 9.80 -3.54
C GLY A 88 1.42 11.26 -3.17
N GLU A 89 1.19 12.18 -4.11
CA GLU A 89 1.34 13.62 -3.90
C GLU A 89 0.18 14.21 -3.09
N ILE A 90 -1.05 13.73 -3.35
CA ILE A 90 -2.26 14.37 -2.84
C ILE A 90 -2.88 13.67 -1.64
N CYS A 91 -2.49 12.43 -1.34
CA CYS A 91 -3.04 11.65 -0.22
C CYS A 91 -2.15 11.72 1.02
N ASP A 92 -2.78 11.65 2.19
CA ASP A 92 -2.09 11.60 3.48
C ASP A 92 -1.84 10.13 3.92
N LEU A 93 -2.67 9.21 3.44
CA LEU A 93 -2.59 7.76 3.63
C LEU A 93 -3.08 7.08 2.36
N VAL A 94 -2.47 5.98 1.96
CA VAL A 94 -2.95 5.15 0.85
C VAL A 94 -3.29 3.75 1.34
N ILE A 95 -4.50 3.28 1.05
CA ILE A 95 -4.96 1.93 1.34
C ILE A 95 -4.85 1.09 0.08
N VAL A 96 -4.16 -0.03 0.16
CA VAL A 96 -3.96 -0.96 -0.96
C VAL A 96 -4.68 -2.26 -0.67
N VAL A 97 -5.68 -2.61 -1.49
CA VAL A 97 -6.46 -3.84 -1.35
C VAL A 97 -5.94 -4.90 -2.32
N GLY A 98 -5.35 -5.96 -1.80
CA GLY A 98 -4.78 -7.04 -2.60
C GLY A 98 -3.84 -7.92 -1.79
N GLY A 99 -2.91 -8.61 -2.44
CA GLY A 99 -1.79 -9.29 -1.81
C GLY A 99 -0.51 -8.46 -1.92
N ASP A 100 0.63 -9.04 -1.51
CA ASP A 100 1.94 -8.39 -1.55
C ASP A 100 2.28 -7.79 -2.92
N GLY A 101 2.00 -8.51 -4.01
CA GLY A 101 2.21 -7.99 -5.36
C GLY A 101 1.41 -6.71 -5.69
N SER A 102 0.28 -6.47 -5.02
CA SER A 102 -0.47 -5.21 -5.17
C SER A 102 0.21 -4.06 -4.43
N ILE A 103 0.81 -4.35 -3.27
CA ILE A 103 1.58 -3.36 -2.48
C ILE A 103 2.88 -3.04 -3.21
N LEU A 104 3.60 -4.03 -3.74
CA LEU A 104 4.81 -3.82 -4.56
C LEU A 104 4.51 -2.90 -5.75
N HIS A 105 3.43 -3.17 -6.48
CA HIS A 105 3.02 -2.34 -7.61
C HIS A 105 2.55 -0.92 -7.20
N ALA A 106 1.95 -0.77 -6.01
CA ALA A 106 1.62 0.54 -5.48
C ALA A 106 2.89 1.31 -5.07
N ALA A 107 3.90 0.61 -4.53
CA ALA A 107 5.15 1.21 -4.10
C ALA A 107 5.87 1.97 -5.23
N GLU A 108 5.83 1.48 -6.47
CA GLU A 108 6.37 2.19 -7.65
C GLU A 108 5.83 3.62 -7.77
N ALA A 109 4.52 3.80 -7.54
CA ALA A 109 3.87 5.11 -7.64
C ALA A 109 4.03 5.96 -6.38
N LEU A 110 4.26 5.36 -5.22
CA LEU A 110 4.16 5.99 -3.91
C LEU A 110 5.53 6.28 -3.26
N ALA A 111 6.57 5.52 -3.60
CA ALA A 111 7.86 5.53 -2.93
C ALA A 111 8.49 6.93 -2.79
N ARG A 112 8.45 7.72 -3.87
CA ARG A 112 9.03 9.08 -3.89
C ARG A 112 8.31 10.09 -3.00
N TYR A 113 7.06 9.82 -2.63
CA TYR A 113 6.22 10.75 -1.84
C TYR A 113 6.23 10.47 -0.35
N ARG A 114 6.81 9.35 0.08
CA ARG A 114 6.87 8.92 1.49
C ARG A 114 5.49 8.88 2.17
N VAL A 115 4.42 8.70 1.40
CA VAL A 115 3.07 8.55 1.94
C VAL A 115 2.93 7.18 2.61
N PRO A 116 2.38 7.09 3.82
CA PRO A 116 2.15 5.81 4.49
C PRO A 116 1.14 4.94 3.73
N VAL A 117 1.35 3.63 3.77
CA VAL A 117 0.52 2.64 3.08
C VAL A 117 -0.07 1.65 4.10
N LEU A 118 -1.36 1.41 4.01
CA LEU A 118 -2.06 0.36 4.75
C LEU A 118 -2.45 -0.77 3.78
N GLY A 119 -1.88 -1.96 3.97
CA GLY A 119 -2.18 -3.14 3.16
C GLY A 119 -3.36 -3.94 3.69
N VAL A 120 -4.41 -4.14 2.88
CA VAL A 120 -5.55 -5.02 3.20
C VAL A 120 -5.45 -6.28 2.34
N ASN A 121 -5.16 -7.41 2.99
CA ASN A 121 -4.89 -8.68 2.31
C ASN A 121 -6.17 -9.29 1.70
N ARG A 122 -6.16 -9.52 0.41
CA ARG A 122 -7.17 -10.30 -0.35
C ARG A 122 -6.55 -11.45 -1.15
N GLY A 123 -5.34 -11.84 -0.79
CA GLY A 123 -4.59 -12.95 -1.38
C GLY A 123 -4.25 -14.04 -0.37
N ARG A 124 -3.15 -14.74 -0.66
CA ARG A 124 -2.49 -15.60 0.33
C ARG A 124 -1.82 -14.70 1.37
N LEU A 125 -1.65 -15.22 2.58
CA LEU A 125 -0.90 -14.52 3.61
C LEU A 125 0.50 -14.20 3.07
N GLY A 126 0.87 -12.93 3.15
CA GLY A 126 2.15 -12.39 2.71
C GLY A 126 2.86 -11.67 3.85
N PHE A 127 3.89 -10.89 3.48
CA PHE A 127 4.72 -10.15 4.44
C PHE A 127 4.45 -8.64 4.44
N LEU A 128 3.65 -8.14 3.48
CA LEU A 128 3.42 -6.70 3.30
C LEU A 128 1.98 -6.26 3.62
N ALA A 129 1.01 -7.17 3.56
CA ALA A 129 -0.40 -6.87 3.82
C ALA A 129 -0.83 -7.46 5.16
N ASP A 130 -0.95 -6.63 6.19
CA ASP A 130 -1.18 -7.06 7.56
C ASP A 130 -2.66 -7.18 7.95
N VAL A 131 -3.54 -6.40 7.30
CA VAL A 131 -4.94 -6.31 7.69
C VAL A 131 -5.77 -7.37 6.98
N LYS A 132 -6.47 -8.21 7.75
CA LYS A 132 -7.41 -9.18 7.21
C LYS A 132 -8.70 -8.49 6.73
N PRO A 133 -9.38 -9.05 5.70
CA PRO A 133 -10.55 -8.41 5.10
C PRO A 133 -11.72 -8.20 6.07
N ASN A 134 -11.95 -9.15 6.95
CA ASN A 134 -13.03 -9.08 7.96
C ASN A 134 -12.77 -8.04 9.07
N GLU A 135 -11.52 -7.63 9.24
CA GLU A 135 -11.08 -6.64 10.22
C GLU A 135 -10.84 -5.27 9.58
N ALA A 136 -10.91 -5.17 8.25
CA ALA A 136 -10.46 -3.99 7.50
C ALA A 136 -11.15 -2.70 7.95
N ALA A 137 -12.48 -2.69 8.09
CA ALA A 137 -13.21 -1.50 8.52
C ALA A 137 -12.84 -1.08 9.96
N PHE A 138 -12.70 -2.05 10.86
CA PHE A 138 -12.32 -1.79 12.25
C PHE A 138 -10.89 -1.25 12.35
N LYS A 139 -9.93 -1.93 11.73
CA LYS A 139 -8.52 -1.53 11.72
C LYS A 139 -8.31 -0.18 11.04
N LEU A 140 -9.04 0.08 9.94
CA LEU A 140 -9.01 1.36 9.28
C LEU A 140 -9.46 2.50 10.22
N ARG A 141 -10.55 2.31 10.97
CA ARG A 141 -11.00 3.31 11.96
C ARG A 141 -9.92 3.57 13.03
N GLN A 142 -9.27 2.52 13.54
CA GLN A 142 -8.15 2.66 14.49
C GLN A 142 -7.04 3.52 13.91
N VAL A 143 -6.57 3.18 12.70
CA VAL A 143 -5.51 3.93 11.99
C VAL A 143 -5.91 5.40 11.77
N LEU A 144 -7.13 5.64 11.31
CA LEU A 144 -7.63 7.00 11.07
C LEU A 144 -7.78 7.83 12.35
N MET A 145 -7.96 7.19 13.49
CA MET A 145 -7.98 7.82 14.82
C MET A 145 -6.59 7.97 15.44
N GLY A 146 -5.52 7.54 14.74
CA GLY A 146 -4.15 7.69 15.22
C GLY A 146 -3.58 6.47 15.97
N ASP A 147 -4.34 5.38 16.07
CA ASP A 147 -3.90 4.13 16.69
C ASP A 147 -3.21 3.24 15.66
N TYR A 148 -1.93 3.51 15.40
CA TYR A 148 -1.10 2.75 14.47
C TYR A 148 0.39 2.83 14.84
N GLN A 149 1.17 1.90 14.30
CA GLN A 149 2.63 1.94 14.30
C GLN A 149 3.14 1.98 12.86
N LEU A 150 4.16 2.80 12.61
CA LEU A 150 4.82 2.87 11.31
C LEU A 150 5.92 1.82 11.24
N ASP A 151 5.89 1.01 10.19
CA ASP A 151 6.99 0.15 9.78
C ASP A 151 7.72 0.80 8.61
N HIS A 152 8.98 1.18 8.83
CA HIS A 152 9.81 1.82 7.82
C HIS A 152 10.53 0.78 6.98
N ARG A 153 10.30 0.81 5.68
CA ARG A 153 10.95 -0.06 4.71
C ARG A 153 11.96 0.75 3.89
N PHE A 154 13.14 0.16 3.62
CA PHE A 154 14.07 0.73 2.67
C PHE A 154 13.73 0.28 1.25
N LEU A 155 14.21 1.04 0.28
CA LEU A 155 14.11 0.73 -1.14
C LEU A 155 15.51 0.46 -1.70
N LEU A 156 15.60 -0.47 -2.64
CA LEU A 156 16.76 -0.66 -3.47
C LEU A 156 16.72 0.33 -4.63
N THR A 157 17.80 1.02 -4.90
CA THR A 157 17.95 1.79 -6.13
C THR A 157 18.71 0.96 -7.15
N MET A 158 18.22 0.89 -8.38
CA MET A 158 18.83 0.19 -9.49
C MET A 158 19.19 1.19 -10.59
N GLU A 159 20.40 1.07 -11.10
CA GLU A 159 20.85 1.81 -12.28
C GLU A 159 21.37 0.82 -13.33
N ILE A 160 20.99 1.06 -14.60
CA ILE A 160 21.63 0.40 -15.75
C ILE A 160 22.56 1.42 -16.38
N ARG A 161 23.82 1.03 -16.55
CA ARG A 161 24.87 1.88 -17.10
C ARG A 161 25.48 1.28 -18.34
N GLU A 162 25.77 2.12 -19.32
CA GLU A 162 26.62 1.81 -20.46
C GLU A 162 27.88 2.65 -20.33
N GLY A 163 28.97 2.03 -19.92
CA GLY A 163 30.18 2.73 -19.52
C GLY A 163 29.92 3.68 -18.33
N ARG A 164 30.06 4.99 -18.55
CA ARG A 164 29.82 6.02 -17.52
C ARG A 164 28.40 6.60 -17.56
N LYS A 165 27.61 6.28 -18.59
CA LYS A 165 26.28 6.85 -18.80
C LYS A 165 25.22 5.98 -18.12
N ILE A 166 24.37 6.59 -17.29
CA ILE A 166 23.15 5.94 -16.77
C ILE A 166 22.12 5.96 -17.91
N ILE A 167 21.65 4.79 -18.32
CA ILE A 167 20.63 4.62 -19.37
C ILE A 167 19.26 4.29 -18.79
N HIS A 168 19.20 3.78 -17.56
CA HIS A 168 17.96 3.54 -16.84
C HIS A 168 18.21 3.59 -15.33
N GLU A 169 17.23 4.12 -14.60
CA GLU A 169 17.22 4.18 -13.14
C GLU A 169 15.83 3.84 -12.63
N ASP A 170 15.74 3.01 -11.58
CA ASP A 170 14.47 2.65 -10.96
C ASP A 170 14.67 2.25 -9.50
N MET A 171 13.56 2.00 -8.79
CA MET A 171 13.55 1.59 -7.39
C MET A 171 12.73 0.32 -7.19
N ALA A 172 13.16 -0.54 -6.28
CA ALA A 172 12.45 -1.74 -5.90
C ALA A 172 12.23 -1.82 -4.38
N LEU A 173 11.07 -2.29 -3.96
CA LEU A 173 10.77 -2.51 -2.53
C LEU A 173 11.38 -3.82 -2.02
N ASN A 174 11.44 -4.87 -2.84
CA ASN A 174 11.95 -6.19 -2.45
C ASN A 174 13.27 -6.53 -3.13
N ASP A 175 13.23 -6.71 -4.45
CA ASP A 175 14.31 -7.28 -5.23
C ASP A 175 14.40 -6.68 -6.63
N VAL A 176 15.59 -6.68 -7.18
CA VAL A 176 15.88 -6.40 -8.58
C VAL A 176 16.26 -7.71 -9.25
N VAL A 177 15.56 -8.10 -10.31
CA VAL A 177 15.74 -9.38 -10.99
C VAL A 177 16.41 -9.20 -12.34
N LEU A 178 17.58 -9.83 -12.51
CA LEU A 178 18.25 -9.95 -13.79
C LEU A 178 17.89 -11.30 -14.43
N HIS A 179 17.37 -11.30 -15.64
CA HIS A 179 17.07 -12.53 -16.40
C HIS A 179 17.35 -12.35 -17.90
N ALA A 180 17.49 -13.48 -18.62
CA ALA A 180 17.82 -13.49 -20.06
C ALA A 180 16.72 -12.95 -21.00
N GLY A 181 15.62 -12.40 -20.48
CA GLY A 181 14.49 -11.92 -21.27
C GLY A 181 13.67 -13.06 -21.87
N LYS A 182 13.25 -12.87 -23.13
CA LYS A 182 12.47 -13.87 -23.89
C LYS A 182 13.35 -14.91 -24.60
N SER A 183 14.65 -14.73 -24.57
CA SER A 183 15.61 -15.60 -25.25
C SER A 183 16.06 -16.72 -24.31
N VAL A 184 16.05 -17.96 -24.80
CA VAL A 184 16.52 -19.15 -24.05
C VAL A 184 18.05 -19.29 -24.24
N HIS A 185 18.79 -18.19 -24.15
CA HIS A 185 20.24 -18.21 -24.24
C HIS A 185 20.86 -18.09 -22.85
N MET A 186 22.00 -18.74 -22.65
CA MET A 186 22.82 -18.49 -21.46
C MET A 186 23.32 -17.04 -21.48
N ILE A 187 23.38 -16.45 -20.33
CA ILE A 187 23.99 -15.13 -20.11
C ILE A 187 25.17 -15.32 -19.16
N ASP A 188 26.27 -14.69 -19.49
CA ASP A 188 27.40 -14.57 -18.57
C ASP A 188 27.35 -13.22 -17.88
N PHE A 189 27.55 -13.20 -16.58
CA PHE A 189 27.63 -11.96 -15.81
C PHE A 189 28.70 -12.10 -14.72
N GLN A 190 29.32 -10.98 -14.37
CA GLN A 190 30.21 -10.86 -13.24
C GLN A 190 29.51 -10.09 -12.13
N MET A 191 29.53 -10.62 -10.91
CA MET A 191 28.95 -9.97 -9.76
C MET A 191 30.02 -9.42 -8.85
N LYS A 192 29.78 -8.20 -8.32
CA LYS A 192 30.64 -7.58 -7.30
C LYS A 192 29.76 -7.09 -6.15
N ILE A 193 30.22 -7.32 -4.92
CA ILE A 193 29.61 -6.76 -3.72
C ILE A 193 30.66 -5.86 -3.08
N ASP A 194 30.34 -4.58 -2.88
CA ASP A 194 31.25 -3.57 -2.34
C ASP A 194 32.62 -3.51 -3.07
N GLY A 195 32.58 -3.75 -4.40
CA GLY A 195 33.75 -3.74 -5.26
C GLY A 195 34.55 -5.05 -5.31
N HIS A 196 34.19 -6.05 -4.53
CA HIS A 196 34.79 -7.37 -4.51
C HIS A 196 34.07 -8.35 -5.41
N ASP A 197 34.82 -9.13 -6.19
CA ASP A 197 34.27 -10.21 -7.03
C ASP A 197 33.68 -11.32 -6.14
N VAL A 198 32.52 -11.85 -6.54
CA VAL A 198 31.76 -12.88 -5.82
C VAL A 198 31.55 -14.09 -6.72
#